data_1de8215b975196d8da5f4842855291a4
#
_entry.id   1de8215b975196d8da5f4842855291a4
#
_cell.length_a   1.000
_cell.length_b   1.000
_cell.length_c   1.000
_cell.angle_alpha   90.00
_cell.angle_beta   90.00
_cell.angle_gamma   90.00
#
_symmetry.space_group_name_H-M   'P 1'
#
loop_
_entity.id
_entity.type
_entity.pdbx_description
1 polymer ?
#
loop_
_entity_poly.entity_id
_entity_poly.type
_entity_poly.pdbx_seq_one_letter_code
_entity_poly.pdbx_strand_id
1 'polypeptide(L)'
;MRHRTVADLMTPDAVTVQRETPFKEIARLLDEYDITAVPVVDEDGRPVGVVSEADLLHSRISENTATTAGGLMSAPAVVARPEWSAVEAARLMERKRVKRLPVVDAGGRLIGVVSRSDLLQLFLRRDRAIQEEILEDILTRTLGLSPAALTVDVSEGAVTLSGTVPDDEVIPVVRRLCQGVDGVVTVIDRLTAAGPARRAEHAPLSPGERGPGG
;
A
#
# COMPACT_ATOMS: atom_id res chain seq x y z
N MET A 1 3.36 -1.67 -12.59
CA MET A 1 2.90 -1.20 -11.28
C MET A 1 3.99 -1.44 -10.26
N ARG A 2 4.59 -0.40 -9.71
CA ARG A 2 5.48 -0.50 -8.55
C ARG A 2 4.67 -0.12 -7.31
N HIS A 3 4.10 -1.10 -6.63
CA HIS A 3 3.56 -0.87 -5.30
C HIS A 3 4.73 -0.64 -4.36
N ARG A 4 4.65 0.41 -3.55
CA ARG A 4 5.63 0.62 -2.50
C ARG A 4 5.54 -0.51 -1.49
N THR A 5 6.69 -1.09 -1.19
CA THR A 5 6.85 -2.13 -0.19
C THR A 5 7.08 -1.51 1.19
N VAL A 6 7.02 -2.33 2.23
CA VAL A 6 7.41 -1.93 3.58
C VAL A 6 8.84 -1.39 3.60
N ALA A 7 9.76 -2.00 2.80
CA ALA A 7 11.14 -1.52 2.68
C ALA A 7 11.25 -0.08 2.14
N ASP A 8 10.33 0.34 1.27
CA ASP A 8 10.30 1.71 0.71
C ASP A 8 9.73 2.76 1.70
N LEU A 9 9.07 2.31 2.77
CA LEU A 9 8.33 3.16 3.71
C LEU A 9 8.91 3.15 5.12
N MET A 10 9.64 2.09 5.50
CA MET A 10 10.20 1.94 6.83
C MET A 10 11.30 2.97 7.11
N THR A 11 11.48 3.33 8.36
CA THR A 11 12.69 3.97 8.85
C THR A 11 13.74 2.88 9.08
N PRO A 12 14.83 2.86 8.31
CA PRO A 12 15.93 1.92 8.54
C PRO A 12 16.70 2.31 9.81
N ASP A 13 17.56 1.42 10.31
CA ASP A 13 18.46 1.65 11.45
C ASP A 13 17.74 2.23 12.68
N ALA A 14 16.56 1.70 12.97
CA ALA A 14 15.72 2.17 14.06
C ALA A 14 16.44 2.08 15.42
N VAL A 15 16.22 3.08 16.28
CA VAL A 15 16.67 3.05 17.68
C VAL A 15 16.06 1.84 18.38
N THR A 16 16.89 1.09 19.09
CA THR A 16 16.50 -0.12 19.83
C THR A 16 16.94 -0.08 21.28
N VAL A 17 16.33 -0.90 22.11
CA VAL A 17 16.72 -1.12 23.49
C VAL A 17 16.79 -2.62 23.79
N GLN A 18 17.50 -3.01 24.84
CA GLN A 18 17.55 -4.36 25.35
C GLN A 18 16.55 -4.55 26.50
N ARG A 19 16.28 -5.80 26.88
CA ARG A 19 15.30 -6.11 27.95
C ARG A 19 15.62 -5.43 29.27
N GLU A 20 16.90 -5.24 29.56
CA GLU A 20 17.44 -4.67 30.81
C GLU A 20 17.44 -3.14 30.82
N THR A 21 17.22 -2.51 29.66
CA THR A 21 17.26 -1.04 29.53
C THR A 21 16.27 -0.39 30.50
N PRO A 22 16.75 0.54 31.36
CA PRO A 22 15.92 1.16 32.39
C PRO A 22 14.87 2.11 31.82
N PHE A 23 13.76 2.29 32.54
CA PHE A 23 12.65 3.19 32.20
C PHE A 23 13.11 4.59 31.77
N LYS A 24 14.00 5.23 32.58
CA LYS A 24 14.44 6.60 32.31
C LYS A 24 15.26 6.72 31.02
N GLU A 25 16.01 5.69 30.69
CA GLU A 25 16.77 5.65 29.44
C GLU A 25 15.85 5.50 28.25
N ILE A 26 14.82 4.64 28.34
CA ILE A 26 13.80 4.50 27.30
C ILE A 26 13.11 5.86 27.09
N ALA A 27 12.64 6.53 28.16
CA ALA A 27 11.98 7.83 28.08
C ALA A 27 12.88 8.89 27.42
N ARG A 28 14.18 8.91 27.75
CA ARG A 28 15.15 9.81 27.14
C ARG A 28 15.34 9.55 25.64
N LEU A 29 15.42 8.27 25.22
CA LEU A 29 15.55 7.91 23.81
C LEU A 29 14.31 8.29 23.01
N LEU A 30 13.11 8.12 23.57
CA LEU A 30 11.89 8.56 22.91
C LEU A 30 11.85 10.07 22.66
N ASP A 31 12.27 10.86 23.63
CA ASP A 31 12.35 12.33 23.55
C ASP A 31 13.45 12.79 22.60
N GLU A 32 14.68 12.26 22.74
CA GLU A 32 15.86 12.64 21.96
C GLU A 32 15.69 12.39 20.46
N TYR A 33 15.03 11.28 20.10
CA TYR A 33 14.82 10.91 18.70
C TYR A 33 13.45 11.28 18.16
N ASP A 34 12.63 11.99 18.93
CA ASP A 34 11.23 12.35 18.58
C ASP A 34 10.42 11.15 18.08
N ILE A 35 10.54 10.01 18.80
CA ILE A 35 9.86 8.77 18.49
C ILE A 35 8.93 8.36 19.63
N THR A 36 7.83 7.68 19.30
CA THR A 36 6.78 7.32 20.27
C THR A 36 6.81 5.85 20.70
N ALA A 37 7.76 5.07 20.23
CA ALA A 37 8.10 3.74 20.74
C ALA A 37 9.41 3.21 20.15
N VAL A 38 10.00 2.24 20.85
CA VAL A 38 11.23 1.56 20.47
C VAL A 38 11.03 0.04 20.46
N PRO A 39 11.61 -0.69 19.50
CA PRO A 39 11.74 -2.14 19.57
C PRO A 39 12.67 -2.56 20.70
N VAL A 40 12.30 -3.62 21.40
CA VAL A 40 13.18 -4.34 22.33
C VAL A 40 13.77 -5.52 21.59
N VAL A 41 15.10 -5.62 21.57
CA VAL A 41 15.80 -6.68 20.85
C VAL A 41 16.56 -7.59 21.82
N ASP A 42 16.78 -8.83 21.37
CA ASP A 42 17.69 -9.78 22.05
C ASP A 42 19.15 -9.57 21.61
N GLU A 43 20.05 -10.41 22.13
CA GLU A 43 21.49 -10.38 21.82
C GLU A 43 21.79 -10.63 20.32
N ASP A 44 20.91 -11.34 19.63
CA ASP A 44 21.01 -11.60 18.19
C ASP A 44 20.45 -10.45 17.32
N GLY A 45 19.90 -9.40 17.93
CA GLY A 45 19.24 -8.28 17.26
C GLY A 45 17.84 -8.59 16.74
N ARG A 46 17.18 -9.61 17.30
CA ARG A 46 15.80 -9.97 16.95
C ARG A 46 14.81 -9.25 17.85
N PRO A 47 13.73 -8.65 17.29
CA PRO A 47 12.74 -7.96 18.10
C PRO A 47 11.92 -8.96 18.93
N VAL A 48 11.94 -8.79 20.26
CA VAL A 48 11.20 -9.60 21.23
C VAL A 48 9.95 -8.90 21.74
N GLY A 49 9.90 -7.56 21.64
CA GLY A 49 8.76 -6.73 22.06
C GLY A 49 8.91 -5.30 21.56
N VAL A 50 7.98 -4.46 21.97
CA VAL A 50 7.99 -3.02 21.69
C VAL A 50 7.58 -2.29 22.96
N VAL A 51 8.27 -1.21 23.31
CA VAL A 51 7.89 -0.27 24.38
C VAL A 51 7.47 1.04 23.74
N SER A 52 6.29 1.53 24.10
CA SER A 52 5.76 2.81 23.64
C SER A 52 5.64 3.82 24.80
N GLU A 53 5.46 5.11 24.47
CA GLU A 53 5.10 6.15 25.44
C GLU A 53 3.87 5.75 26.27
N ALA A 54 2.87 5.12 25.62
CA ALA A 54 1.67 4.66 26.31
C ALA A 54 1.98 3.59 27.36
N ASP A 55 2.93 2.66 27.08
CA ASP A 55 3.34 1.64 28.03
C ASP A 55 4.07 2.30 29.23
N LEU A 56 4.92 3.29 28.99
CA LEU A 56 5.59 4.05 30.02
C LEU A 56 4.60 4.81 30.91
N LEU A 57 3.63 5.51 30.31
CA LEU A 57 2.61 6.22 31.06
C LEU A 57 1.70 5.29 31.83
N HIS A 58 1.26 4.20 31.21
CA HIS A 58 0.43 3.20 31.85
C HIS A 58 1.09 2.58 33.08
N SER A 59 2.39 2.30 33.02
CA SER A 59 3.14 1.76 34.17
C SER A 59 3.20 2.72 35.36
N ARG A 60 3.02 4.04 35.17
CA ARG A 60 2.98 5.04 36.25
C ARG A 60 1.59 5.24 36.85
N ILE A 61 0.55 4.88 36.12
CA ILE A 61 -0.84 5.03 36.56
C ILE A 61 -1.33 3.72 37.20
N SER A 62 -0.85 2.59 36.71
CA SER A 62 -1.14 1.25 37.25
C SER A 62 -0.17 0.90 38.36
N GLU A 63 -0.52 -0.11 39.17
CA GLU A 63 0.37 -0.64 40.23
C GLU A 63 1.56 -1.44 39.64
N ASN A 64 1.86 -1.29 38.35
CA ASN A 64 2.97 -1.97 37.70
C ASN A 64 4.30 -1.36 38.14
N THR A 65 5.09 -2.15 38.87
CA THR A 65 6.41 -1.75 39.38
C THR A 65 7.56 -2.02 38.40
N ALA A 66 7.26 -2.44 37.16
CA ALA A 66 8.28 -2.70 36.16
C ALA A 66 9.11 -1.45 35.87
N THR A 67 10.43 -1.62 35.86
CA THR A 67 11.42 -0.54 35.69
C THR A 67 12.33 -0.73 34.50
N THR A 68 12.19 -1.83 33.77
CA THR A 68 13.00 -2.15 32.58
C THR A 68 12.14 -2.44 31.37
N ALA A 69 12.74 -2.35 30.18
CA ALA A 69 12.07 -2.60 28.90
C ALA A 69 11.36 -3.95 28.86
N GLY A 70 11.99 -4.99 29.38
CA GLY A 70 11.43 -6.33 29.40
C GLY A 70 10.13 -6.46 30.21
N GLY A 71 9.99 -5.67 31.28
CA GLY A 71 8.77 -5.65 32.10
C GLY A 71 7.69 -4.67 31.59
N LEU A 72 8.07 -3.73 30.73
CA LEU A 72 7.19 -2.68 30.18
C LEU A 72 6.67 -3.03 28.78
N MET A 73 7.41 -3.85 28.02
CA MET A 73 7.13 -4.10 26.62
C MET A 73 5.83 -4.87 26.38
N SER A 74 5.16 -4.57 25.30
CA SER A 74 4.18 -5.46 24.67
C SER A 74 4.94 -6.58 23.93
N ALA A 75 4.69 -7.83 24.31
CA ALA A 75 5.35 -9.02 23.77
C ALA A 75 4.32 -10.14 23.46
N PRO A 76 4.61 -11.04 22.47
CA PRO A 76 5.75 -10.99 21.56
C PRO A 76 5.65 -9.84 20.55
N ALA A 77 6.78 -9.42 19.98
CA ALA A 77 6.81 -8.42 18.92
C ALA A 77 6.02 -8.90 17.70
N VAL A 78 5.11 -8.04 17.20
CA VAL A 78 4.43 -8.26 15.93
C VAL A 78 5.30 -7.64 14.84
N VAL A 79 5.82 -8.46 13.93
CA VAL A 79 6.82 -8.04 12.93
C VAL A 79 6.25 -8.02 11.52
N ALA A 80 6.86 -7.21 10.65
CA ALA A 80 6.61 -7.18 9.21
C ALA A 80 7.84 -7.66 8.43
N ARG A 81 7.64 -7.97 7.15
CA ARG A 81 8.69 -8.29 6.20
C ARG A 81 8.90 -7.11 5.23
N PRO A 82 10.14 -6.87 4.76
CA PRO A 82 10.44 -5.74 3.89
C PRO A 82 9.73 -5.80 2.53
N GLU A 83 9.47 -7.01 2.02
CA GLU A 83 8.78 -7.25 0.76
C GLU A 83 7.25 -7.10 0.82
N TRP A 84 6.66 -6.97 2.00
CA TRP A 84 5.21 -6.81 2.13
C TRP A 84 4.74 -5.49 1.53
N SER A 85 3.52 -5.50 1.01
CA SER A 85 2.83 -4.28 0.62
C SER A 85 2.38 -3.47 1.84
N ALA A 86 2.19 -2.17 1.66
CA ALA A 86 1.63 -1.30 2.69
C ALA A 86 0.26 -1.79 3.20
N VAL A 87 -0.55 -2.38 2.31
CA VAL A 87 -1.88 -2.92 2.66
C VAL A 87 -1.76 -4.12 3.61
N GLU A 88 -0.80 -5.02 3.38
CA GLU A 88 -0.55 -6.16 4.27
C GLU A 88 -0.11 -5.70 5.65
N ALA A 89 0.83 -4.72 5.71
CA ALA A 89 1.27 -4.11 6.96
C ALA A 89 0.11 -3.43 7.71
N ALA A 90 -0.71 -2.63 7.00
CA ALA A 90 -1.87 -1.96 7.59
C ALA A 90 -2.89 -2.95 8.17
N ARG A 91 -3.21 -4.01 7.43
CA ARG A 91 -4.12 -5.08 7.90
C ARG A 91 -3.58 -5.79 9.14
N LEU A 92 -2.27 -6.01 9.21
CA LEU A 92 -1.66 -6.62 10.39
C LEU A 92 -1.74 -5.67 11.59
N MET A 93 -1.40 -4.39 11.41
CA MET A 93 -1.50 -3.37 12.46
C MET A 93 -2.93 -3.28 13.02
N GLU A 94 -3.94 -3.34 12.15
CA GLU A 94 -5.36 -3.29 12.55
C GLU A 94 -5.76 -4.55 13.33
N ARG A 95 -5.47 -5.74 12.79
CA ARG A 95 -5.81 -7.02 13.46
C ARG A 95 -5.15 -7.16 14.82
N LYS A 96 -3.90 -6.72 14.95
CA LYS A 96 -3.11 -6.82 16.18
C LYS A 96 -3.25 -5.61 17.09
N ARG A 97 -3.99 -4.57 16.65
CA ARG A 97 -4.19 -3.30 17.37
C ARG A 97 -2.87 -2.60 17.74
N VAL A 98 -1.86 -2.72 16.87
CA VAL A 98 -0.57 -2.05 17.04
C VAL A 98 -0.45 -0.86 16.09
N LYS A 99 0.37 0.12 16.45
CA LYS A 99 0.57 1.35 15.65
C LYS A 99 1.83 1.29 14.80
N ARG A 100 2.70 0.32 15.02
CA ARG A 100 3.97 0.12 14.31
C ARG A 100 4.39 -1.33 14.34
N LEU A 101 5.24 -1.68 13.39
CA LEU A 101 5.78 -3.03 13.24
C LEU A 101 7.30 -2.93 13.09
N PRO A 102 8.09 -3.59 13.94
CA PRO A 102 9.47 -3.89 13.62
C PRO A 102 9.54 -4.67 12.31
N VAL A 103 10.44 -4.28 11.42
CA VAL A 103 10.67 -4.95 10.13
C VAL A 103 11.91 -5.83 10.26
N VAL A 104 11.77 -7.10 9.87
CA VAL A 104 12.84 -8.08 10.04
C VAL A 104 13.24 -8.70 8.72
N ASP A 105 14.54 -9.00 8.59
CA ASP A 105 15.10 -9.75 7.47
C ASP A 105 14.70 -11.25 7.50
N ALA A 106 15.21 -12.02 6.54
CA ALA A 106 14.97 -13.47 6.46
C ALA A 106 15.52 -14.23 7.68
N GLY A 107 16.55 -13.70 8.37
CA GLY A 107 17.13 -14.24 9.61
C GLY A 107 16.35 -13.86 10.88
N GLY A 108 15.33 -13.01 10.76
CA GLY A 108 14.55 -12.48 11.88
C GLY A 108 15.20 -11.32 12.61
N ARG A 109 16.30 -10.74 12.08
CA ARG A 109 16.98 -9.58 12.64
C ARG A 109 16.25 -8.29 12.25
N LEU A 110 16.20 -7.34 13.17
CA LEU A 110 15.60 -6.03 12.93
C LEU A 110 16.40 -5.26 11.87
N ILE A 111 15.70 -4.73 10.86
CA ILE A 111 16.28 -3.88 9.80
C ILE A 111 15.62 -2.52 9.71
N GLY A 112 14.52 -2.30 10.44
CA GLY A 112 13.82 -1.02 10.47
C GLY A 112 12.50 -1.12 11.22
N VAL A 113 11.74 -0.01 11.19
CA VAL A 113 10.39 0.08 11.78
C VAL A 113 9.47 0.77 10.78
N VAL A 114 8.27 0.27 10.61
CA VAL A 114 7.19 0.93 9.86
C VAL A 114 6.03 1.25 10.79
N SER A 115 5.51 2.47 10.70
CA SER A 115 4.39 2.97 11.50
C SER A 115 3.15 3.25 10.65
N ARG A 116 2.00 3.49 11.30
CA ARG A 116 0.79 3.96 10.61
C ARG A 116 1.02 5.28 9.87
N SER A 117 1.83 6.17 10.43
CA SER A 117 2.17 7.45 9.81
C SER A 117 2.92 7.27 8.51
N ASP A 118 3.86 6.30 8.46
CA ASP A 118 4.61 5.99 7.25
C ASP A 118 3.69 5.43 6.15
N LEU A 119 2.74 4.57 6.52
CA LEU A 119 1.75 4.05 5.57
C LEU A 119 0.82 5.17 5.04
N LEU A 120 0.47 6.16 5.87
CA LEU A 120 -0.35 7.30 5.44
C LEU A 120 0.36 8.20 4.42
N GLN A 121 1.70 8.21 4.40
CA GLN A 121 2.46 8.98 3.40
C GLN A 121 2.19 8.53 1.96
N LEU A 122 1.68 7.31 1.74
CA LEU A 122 1.22 6.86 0.42
C LEU A 122 0.10 7.75 -0.13
N PHE A 123 -0.77 8.24 0.74
CA PHE A 123 -1.90 9.10 0.36
C PHE A 123 -1.52 10.59 0.21
N LEU A 124 -0.26 10.94 0.49
CA LEU A 124 0.27 12.29 0.27
C LEU A 124 0.92 12.44 -1.13
N ARG A 125 0.77 11.46 -2.00
CA ARG A 125 1.23 11.57 -3.39
C ARG A 125 0.47 12.69 -4.10
N ARG A 126 1.22 13.44 -4.94
CA ARG A 126 0.61 14.49 -5.76
C ARG A 126 -0.33 13.86 -6.79
N ASP A 127 -1.54 14.41 -6.92
CA ASP A 127 -2.56 13.95 -7.87
C ASP A 127 -2.03 13.80 -9.30
N ARG A 128 -1.15 14.72 -9.72
CA ARG A 128 -0.50 14.65 -11.02
C ARG A 128 0.34 13.35 -11.19
N ALA A 129 1.07 12.93 -10.18
CA ALA A 129 1.88 11.71 -10.25
C ALA A 129 1.00 10.45 -10.31
N ILE A 130 -0.16 10.47 -9.64
CA ILE A 130 -1.16 9.40 -9.71
C ILE A 130 -1.76 9.36 -11.13
N GLN A 131 -2.12 10.53 -11.69
CA GLN A 131 -2.67 10.65 -13.03
C GLN A 131 -1.69 10.13 -14.09
N GLU A 132 -0.42 10.54 -14.03
CA GLU A 132 0.63 10.11 -14.95
C GLU A 132 0.82 8.57 -14.90
N GLU A 133 0.87 7.97 -13.70
CA GLU A 133 1.00 6.51 -13.55
C GLU A 133 -0.21 5.76 -14.13
N ILE A 134 -1.42 6.25 -13.89
CA ILE A 134 -2.64 5.65 -14.45
C ILE A 134 -2.62 5.70 -15.98
N LEU A 135 -2.29 6.85 -16.56
CA LEU A 135 -2.26 7.02 -18.02
C LEU A 135 -1.19 6.14 -18.67
N GLU A 136 0.02 6.15 -18.12
CA GLU A 136 1.15 5.45 -18.74
C GLU A 136 1.18 3.96 -18.42
N ASP A 137 1.11 3.58 -17.16
CA ASP A 137 1.33 2.19 -16.75
C ASP A 137 0.06 1.35 -16.86
N ILE A 138 -1.11 1.92 -16.51
CA ILE A 138 -2.35 1.15 -16.53
C ILE A 138 -2.98 1.18 -17.93
N LEU A 139 -3.35 2.38 -18.40
CA LEU A 139 -4.13 2.49 -19.62
C LEU A 139 -3.29 2.12 -20.85
N THR A 140 -2.08 2.67 -20.96
CA THR A 140 -1.25 2.46 -22.14
C THR A 140 -0.51 1.13 -22.12
N ARG A 141 0.33 0.87 -21.09
CA ARG A 141 1.19 -0.32 -21.09
C ARG A 141 0.45 -1.61 -20.76
N THR A 142 -0.44 -1.57 -19.75
CA THR A 142 -1.09 -2.82 -19.29
C THR A 142 -2.30 -3.18 -20.13
N LEU A 143 -3.14 -2.18 -20.47
CA LEU A 143 -4.41 -2.42 -21.16
C LEU A 143 -4.37 -2.09 -22.67
N GLY A 144 -3.30 -1.45 -23.16
CA GLY A 144 -3.18 -1.08 -24.57
C GLY A 144 -4.25 -0.08 -25.04
N LEU A 145 -4.85 0.68 -24.11
CA LEU A 145 -5.87 1.65 -24.42
C LEU A 145 -5.22 2.96 -24.90
N SER A 146 -5.83 3.62 -25.88
CA SER A 146 -5.34 4.91 -26.34
C SER A 146 -5.58 5.99 -25.28
N PRO A 147 -4.57 6.77 -24.88
CA PRO A 147 -4.74 7.90 -23.97
C PRO A 147 -5.73 8.95 -24.48
N ALA A 148 -5.95 9.02 -25.79
CA ALA A 148 -6.91 9.94 -26.41
C ALA A 148 -8.38 9.49 -26.26
N ALA A 149 -8.62 8.22 -25.94
CA ALA A 149 -9.97 7.67 -25.77
C ALA A 149 -10.51 7.84 -24.34
N LEU A 150 -9.62 8.10 -23.39
CA LEU A 150 -9.93 8.15 -21.96
C LEU A 150 -9.36 9.43 -21.33
N THR A 151 -10.16 10.04 -20.48
CA THR A 151 -9.72 11.15 -19.63
C THR A 151 -9.60 10.64 -18.21
N VAL A 152 -8.46 10.91 -17.59
CA VAL A 152 -8.20 10.64 -16.17
C VAL A 152 -8.06 11.98 -15.46
N ASP A 153 -8.92 12.25 -14.52
CA ASP A 153 -8.83 13.41 -13.63
C ASP A 153 -8.61 12.94 -12.21
N VAL A 154 -7.69 13.60 -11.49
CA VAL A 154 -7.35 13.22 -10.11
C VAL A 154 -7.39 14.47 -9.25
N SER A 155 -8.17 14.42 -8.17
CA SER A 155 -8.28 15.48 -7.18
C SER A 155 -8.39 14.89 -5.78
N GLU A 156 -7.48 15.28 -4.89
CA GLU A 156 -7.42 14.76 -3.51
C GLU A 156 -7.40 13.22 -3.46
N GLY A 157 -6.66 12.57 -4.40
CA GLY A 157 -6.62 11.12 -4.52
C GLY A 157 -7.90 10.47 -5.07
N ALA A 158 -8.93 11.24 -5.39
CA ALA A 158 -10.13 10.77 -6.07
C ALA A 158 -9.91 10.76 -7.58
N VAL A 159 -9.89 9.57 -8.17
CA VAL A 159 -9.69 9.35 -9.61
C VAL A 159 -11.04 9.30 -10.30
N THR A 160 -11.27 10.19 -11.25
CA THR A 160 -12.43 10.15 -12.16
C THR A 160 -11.97 9.68 -13.54
N LEU A 161 -12.52 8.56 -13.99
CA LEU A 161 -12.28 8.00 -15.32
C LEU A 161 -13.47 8.30 -16.23
N SER A 162 -13.25 8.88 -17.39
CA SER A 162 -14.31 9.15 -18.38
C SER A 162 -13.82 8.85 -19.78
N GLY A 163 -14.74 8.52 -20.67
CA GLY A 163 -14.44 8.18 -22.06
C GLY A 163 -15.00 6.84 -22.48
N THR A 164 -14.49 6.29 -23.59
CA THR A 164 -15.04 5.08 -24.19
C THR A 164 -13.99 3.96 -24.21
N VAL A 165 -14.37 2.80 -23.70
CA VAL A 165 -13.58 1.55 -23.75
C VAL A 165 -14.15 0.61 -24.82
N PRO A 166 -13.35 -0.33 -25.34
CA PRO A 166 -13.81 -1.26 -26.39
C PRO A 166 -14.96 -2.15 -25.94
N ASP A 167 -14.98 -2.58 -24.69
CA ASP A 167 -15.90 -3.57 -24.15
C ASP A 167 -16.27 -3.26 -22.69
N ASP A 168 -17.49 -3.61 -22.28
CA ASP A 168 -17.97 -3.48 -20.89
C ASP A 168 -17.12 -4.29 -19.89
N GLU A 169 -16.56 -5.43 -20.32
CA GLU A 169 -15.71 -6.27 -19.48
C GLU A 169 -14.41 -5.58 -19.05
N VAL A 170 -13.96 -4.56 -19.80
CA VAL A 170 -12.76 -3.79 -19.50
C VAL A 170 -12.97 -2.82 -18.34
N ILE A 171 -14.19 -2.31 -18.14
CA ILE A 171 -14.52 -1.31 -17.10
C ILE A 171 -14.13 -1.78 -15.69
N PRO A 172 -14.57 -2.96 -15.21
CA PRO A 172 -14.19 -3.43 -13.87
C PRO A 172 -12.69 -3.69 -13.74
N VAL A 173 -12.01 -4.06 -14.82
CA VAL A 173 -10.56 -4.27 -14.82
C VAL A 173 -9.83 -2.95 -14.66
N VAL A 174 -10.17 -1.93 -15.46
CA VAL A 174 -9.61 -0.57 -15.34
C VAL A 174 -9.79 -0.04 -13.92
N ARG A 175 -11.02 -0.11 -13.40
CA ARG A 175 -11.34 0.37 -12.06
C ARG A 175 -10.49 -0.33 -10.99
N ARG A 176 -10.38 -1.66 -11.05
CA ARG A 176 -9.58 -2.44 -10.09
C ARG A 176 -8.10 -2.10 -10.13
N LEU A 177 -7.54 -1.92 -11.34
CA LEU A 177 -6.14 -1.54 -11.51
C LEU A 177 -5.88 -0.14 -10.97
N CYS A 178 -6.76 0.84 -11.25
CA CYS A 178 -6.64 2.19 -10.72
C CYS A 178 -6.76 2.23 -9.19
N GLN A 179 -7.64 1.41 -8.58
CA GLN A 179 -7.75 1.28 -7.13
C GLN A 179 -6.47 0.73 -6.47
N GLY A 180 -5.64 0.03 -7.23
CA GLY A 180 -4.37 -0.50 -6.76
C GLY A 180 -3.20 0.50 -6.83
N VAL A 181 -3.38 1.69 -7.39
CA VAL A 181 -2.33 2.71 -7.46
C VAL A 181 -2.14 3.37 -6.10
N ASP A 182 -0.89 3.49 -5.67
CA ASP A 182 -0.54 4.14 -4.42
C ASP A 182 -1.00 5.60 -4.41
N GLY A 183 -1.73 5.99 -3.36
CA GLY A 183 -2.27 7.34 -3.21
C GLY A 183 -3.72 7.48 -3.69
N VAL A 184 -4.28 6.51 -4.39
CA VAL A 184 -5.70 6.53 -4.78
C VAL A 184 -6.58 6.24 -3.57
N VAL A 185 -7.49 7.18 -3.29
CA VAL A 185 -8.48 7.08 -2.21
C VAL A 185 -9.78 6.45 -2.71
N THR A 186 -10.22 6.86 -3.91
CA THR A 186 -11.43 6.35 -4.55
C THR A 186 -11.34 6.43 -6.08
N VAL A 187 -12.11 5.60 -6.75
CA VAL A 187 -12.23 5.61 -8.21
C VAL A 187 -13.70 5.76 -8.59
N ILE A 188 -14.01 6.82 -9.33
CA ILE A 188 -15.30 7.13 -9.92
C ILE A 188 -15.21 6.81 -11.40
N ASP A 189 -15.87 5.76 -11.86
CA ASP A 189 -15.91 5.47 -13.29
C ASP A 189 -17.16 6.09 -13.96
N ARG A 190 -16.92 6.77 -15.07
CA ARG A 190 -17.90 7.30 -16.02
C ARG A 190 -17.59 6.80 -17.42
N LEU A 191 -17.07 5.55 -17.47
CA LEU A 191 -16.68 4.90 -18.71
C LEU A 191 -17.93 4.36 -19.43
N THR A 192 -17.89 4.38 -20.74
CA THR A 192 -18.91 3.78 -21.61
C THR A 192 -18.22 2.78 -22.54
N ALA A 193 -18.87 1.66 -22.85
CA ALA A 193 -18.39 0.75 -23.87
C ALA A 193 -18.81 1.18 -25.27
N ALA A 194 -17.93 1.01 -26.24
CA ALA A 194 -18.23 1.31 -27.65
C ALA A 194 -19.30 0.37 -28.27
N GLY A 195 -19.67 -0.70 -27.56
CA GLY A 195 -20.53 -1.77 -28.08
C GLY A 195 -19.76 -2.73 -28.99
N PRO A 196 -20.26 -3.96 -29.20
CA PRO A 196 -19.60 -4.91 -30.07
C PRO A 196 -19.50 -4.32 -31.47
N ALA A 197 -18.28 -4.23 -32.00
CA ALA A 197 -18.08 -3.85 -33.41
C ALA A 197 -18.97 -4.74 -34.27
N ARG A 198 -19.93 -4.13 -34.98
CA ARG A 198 -20.72 -4.87 -35.99
C ARG A 198 -19.72 -5.53 -36.92
N ARG A 199 -19.61 -6.86 -36.82
CA ARG A 199 -18.94 -7.62 -37.86
C ARG A 199 -19.60 -7.20 -39.16
N ALA A 200 -18.82 -6.64 -40.07
CA ALA A 200 -19.27 -6.36 -41.42
C ALA A 200 -19.81 -7.71 -41.97
N GLU A 201 -21.14 -7.78 -42.10
CA GLU A 201 -21.81 -8.90 -42.71
C GLU A 201 -21.27 -8.99 -44.14
N HIS A 202 -20.57 -10.07 -44.40
CA HIS A 202 -20.11 -10.40 -45.74
C HIS A 202 -21.36 -10.54 -46.61
N ALA A 203 -21.60 -9.54 -47.45
CA ALA A 203 -22.69 -9.59 -48.42
C ALA A 203 -22.52 -10.85 -49.27
N PRO A 204 -23.55 -11.70 -49.40
CA PRO A 204 -23.46 -12.88 -50.27
C PRO A 204 -23.33 -12.38 -51.74
N LEU A 205 -22.30 -12.91 -52.41
CA LEU A 205 -22.11 -12.73 -53.86
C LEU A 205 -23.35 -13.26 -54.56
N SER A 206 -24.03 -12.38 -55.30
CA SER A 206 -25.14 -12.74 -56.17
C SER A 206 -24.70 -13.81 -57.19
N PRO A 207 -25.48 -14.87 -57.42
CA PRO A 207 -25.17 -15.85 -58.45
C PRO A 207 -25.34 -15.24 -59.83
N GLY A 208 -24.29 -15.30 -60.64
CA GLY A 208 -24.26 -14.78 -62.00
C GLY A 208 -25.39 -15.37 -62.88
N GLU A 209 -26.06 -14.50 -63.55
CA GLU A 209 -26.97 -14.81 -64.67
C GLU A 209 -26.23 -15.60 -65.74
N ARG A 210 -26.76 -16.81 -66.00
CA ARG A 210 -26.42 -17.54 -67.23
C ARG A 210 -27.25 -16.98 -68.37
N GLY A 211 -26.57 -16.34 -69.32
CA GLY A 211 -27.17 -16.01 -70.60
C GLY A 211 -27.49 -17.25 -71.44
N PRO A 212 -28.54 -17.21 -72.24
CA PRO A 212 -28.94 -18.30 -73.11
C PRO A 212 -28.05 -18.35 -74.35
N GLY A 213 -27.53 -19.59 -74.61
CA GLY A 213 -26.85 -19.84 -75.86
C GLY A 213 -27.82 -19.97 -77.06
N GLY A 214 -27.38 -19.44 -78.17
CA GLY A 214 -27.88 -19.77 -79.47
C GLY A 214 -26.88 -20.61 -80.26
#